data_d2551017232159c53419df6a2edc3b1a
#
_entry.id   d2551017232159c53419df6a2edc3b1a
#
_cell.length_a   1.000
_cell.length_b   1.000
_cell.length_c   1.000
_cell.angle_alpha   90.00
_cell.angle_beta   90.00
_cell.angle_gamma   90.00
#
_symmetry.space_group_name_H-M   'P 1'
#
loop_
_entity.id
_entity.type
_entity.pdbx_description
1 polymer ?
#
loop_
_entity_poly.entity_id
_entity_poly.type
_entity_poly.pdbx_seq_one_letter_code
_entity_poly.pdbx_strand_id
1 'polypeptide(L)'
;MQSDWDASAEAWIESLKTGGDFSRVAVLDRPMLAAVHASGARRVLDVGCGEGRFCRMISETVPQVVGLDPTARLLSEARKLGGAQYAQGRAEDMPFEDRDFDMVVSYLSLIDIPDNAAAIAEMARVVRPGGYVLIANLNSWVTAAQTKGRRVVRNKQGHSTMTVANYLTPHWYWAK
;
A
#
# COMPACT_ATOMS: atom_id res chain seq x y z
N MET A 1 -12.00 -15.33 2.20
CA MET A 1 -10.59 -15.70 2.44
C MET A 1 -10.03 -14.65 3.36
N GLN A 2 -9.56 -15.05 4.54
CA GLN A 2 -9.05 -14.12 5.55
C GLN A 2 -7.68 -13.60 5.11
N SER A 3 -7.46 -12.30 5.08
CA SER A 3 -6.14 -11.73 4.83
C SER A 3 -5.32 -11.75 6.12
N ASP A 4 -4.00 -11.79 6.03
CA ASP A 4 -3.13 -11.70 7.23
C ASP A 4 -3.31 -10.36 7.95
N TRP A 5 -3.81 -9.36 7.25
CA TRP A 5 -4.17 -8.05 7.79
C TRP A 5 -5.45 -8.03 8.65
N ASP A 6 -6.32 -9.06 8.54
CA ASP A 6 -7.54 -9.11 9.38
C ASP A 6 -7.19 -9.11 10.86
N ALA A 7 -6.14 -9.83 11.26
CA ALA A 7 -5.68 -9.87 12.65
C ALA A 7 -5.00 -8.56 13.11
N SER A 8 -4.44 -7.78 12.20
CA SER A 8 -3.67 -6.56 12.49
C SER A 8 -4.47 -5.27 12.28
N ALA A 9 -5.63 -5.35 11.65
CA ALA A 9 -6.40 -4.19 11.19
C ALA A 9 -6.74 -3.21 12.32
N GLU A 10 -7.15 -3.70 13.49
CA GLU A 10 -7.54 -2.83 14.61
C GLU A 10 -6.33 -2.10 15.19
N ALA A 11 -5.21 -2.80 15.37
CA ALA A 11 -3.96 -2.20 15.85
C ALA A 11 -3.42 -1.15 14.86
N TRP A 12 -3.57 -1.42 13.56
CA TRP A 12 -3.21 -0.49 12.51
C TRP A 12 -4.06 0.78 12.55
N ILE A 13 -5.38 0.66 12.61
CA ILE A 13 -6.31 1.79 12.70
C ILE A 13 -5.99 2.65 13.93
N GLU A 14 -5.71 2.03 15.08
CA GLU A 14 -5.37 2.76 16.30
C GLU A 14 -4.02 3.50 16.18
N SER A 15 -3.02 2.87 15.56
CA SER A 15 -1.72 3.51 15.36
C SER A 15 -1.81 4.77 14.50
N LEU A 16 -2.71 4.79 13.52
CA LEU A 16 -2.91 5.96 12.66
C LEU A 16 -3.52 7.16 13.40
N LYS A 17 -4.33 6.92 14.43
CA LYS A 17 -4.88 7.99 15.28
C LYS A 17 -3.83 8.70 16.14
N THR A 18 -2.74 8.01 16.45
CA THR A 18 -1.67 8.50 17.34
C THR A 18 -0.46 9.08 16.60
N GLY A 19 -0.59 9.39 15.32
CA GLY A 19 0.47 10.04 14.51
C GLY A 19 0.92 9.22 13.31
N GLY A 20 0.49 7.97 13.20
CA GLY A 20 0.70 7.15 12.01
C GLY A 20 2.15 6.80 11.69
N ASP A 21 2.38 6.42 10.44
CA ASP A 21 3.69 6.09 9.92
C ASP A 21 4.49 7.35 9.58
N PHE A 22 5.50 7.65 10.40
CA PHE A 22 6.41 8.77 10.20
C PHE A 22 7.04 8.78 8.80
N SER A 23 7.39 7.62 8.25
CA SER A 23 8.01 7.51 6.92
C SER A 23 7.08 8.01 5.83
N ARG A 24 5.79 7.74 5.92
CA ARG A 24 4.78 8.27 5.00
C ARG A 24 4.70 9.78 5.11
N VAL A 25 4.46 10.29 6.31
CA VAL A 25 4.24 11.72 6.55
C VAL A 25 5.47 12.55 6.20
N ALA A 26 6.65 12.15 6.68
CA ALA A 26 7.87 12.95 6.54
C ALA A 26 8.53 12.82 5.16
N VAL A 27 8.38 11.68 4.48
CA VAL A 27 9.16 11.38 3.27
C VAL A 27 8.29 11.17 2.05
N LEU A 28 7.22 10.35 2.14
CA LEU A 28 6.54 9.83 0.96
C LEU A 28 5.29 10.62 0.55
N ASP A 29 4.53 11.18 1.47
CA ASP A 29 3.27 11.85 1.14
C ASP A 29 3.47 12.95 0.09
N ARG A 30 4.44 13.84 0.31
CA ARG A 30 4.69 14.96 -0.60
C ARG A 30 5.03 14.53 -2.03
N PRO A 31 5.99 13.63 -2.29
CA PRO A 31 6.28 13.18 -3.64
C PRO A 31 5.15 12.37 -4.27
N MET A 32 4.42 11.55 -3.49
CA MET A 32 3.27 10.79 -3.99
C MET A 32 2.15 11.72 -4.44
N LEU A 33 1.78 12.70 -3.63
CA LEU A 33 0.78 13.71 -4.00
C LEU A 33 1.21 14.52 -5.22
N ALA A 34 2.48 14.95 -5.26
CA ALA A 34 3.02 15.70 -6.38
C ALA A 34 2.93 14.90 -7.69
N ALA A 35 3.23 13.60 -7.66
CA ALA A 35 3.13 12.72 -8.83
C ALA A 35 1.67 12.56 -9.30
N VAL A 36 0.73 12.37 -8.37
CA VAL A 36 -0.70 12.31 -8.71
C VAL A 36 -1.17 13.61 -9.34
N HIS A 37 -0.84 14.76 -8.75
CA HIS A 37 -1.23 16.08 -9.29
C HIS A 37 -0.62 16.33 -10.67
N ALA A 38 0.67 16.04 -10.85
CA ALA A 38 1.37 16.27 -12.12
C ALA A 38 0.84 15.38 -13.25
N SER A 39 0.26 14.22 -12.95
CA SER A 39 -0.33 13.33 -13.94
C SER A 39 -1.60 13.88 -14.61
N GLY A 40 -2.32 14.77 -13.94
CA GLY A 40 -3.62 15.25 -14.36
C GLY A 40 -4.72 14.16 -14.37
N ALA A 41 -4.48 13.04 -13.68
CA ALA A 41 -5.42 11.92 -13.61
C ALA A 41 -6.75 12.36 -12.99
N ARG A 42 -7.84 11.94 -13.60
CA ARG A 42 -9.20 12.24 -13.13
C ARG A 42 -9.86 11.06 -12.45
N ARG A 43 -9.42 9.83 -12.75
CA ARG A 43 -9.89 8.58 -12.15
C ARG A 43 -8.69 7.77 -11.68
N VAL A 44 -8.53 7.63 -10.36
CA VAL A 44 -7.37 7.01 -9.71
C VAL A 44 -7.81 5.81 -8.88
N LEU A 45 -7.08 4.70 -9.01
CA LEU A 45 -7.20 3.51 -8.18
C LEU A 45 -6.03 3.47 -7.17
N ASP A 46 -6.35 3.30 -5.88
CA ASP A 46 -5.37 3.03 -4.82
C ASP A 46 -5.45 1.55 -4.41
N VAL A 47 -4.41 0.78 -4.72
CA VAL A 47 -4.34 -0.67 -4.52
C VAL A 47 -3.68 -0.98 -3.19
N GLY A 48 -4.41 -1.68 -2.31
CA GLY A 48 -4.04 -1.87 -0.91
C GLY A 48 -4.26 -0.59 -0.11
N CYS A 49 -5.43 0.03 -0.31
CA CYS A 49 -5.76 1.35 0.25
C CYS A 49 -5.90 1.38 1.77
N GLY A 50 -6.03 0.22 2.42
CA GLY A 50 -6.24 0.10 3.86
C GLY A 50 -7.51 0.83 4.32
N GLU A 51 -7.37 1.71 5.33
CA GLU A 51 -8.45 2.56 5.84
C GLU A 51 -8.67 3.83 5.01
N GLY A 52 -8.09 3.90 3.80
CA GLY A 52 -8.35 4.94 2.81
C GLY A 52 -7.63 6.26 3.05
N ARG A 53 -6.55 6.30 3.85
CA ARG A 53 -5.82 7.53 4.14
C ARG A 53 -5.37 8.25 2.87
N PHE A 54 -4.67 7.55 1.96
CA PHE A 54 -4.17 8.16 0.74
C PHE A 54 -5.31 8.52 -0.22
N CYS A 55 -6.35 7.69 -0.30
CA CYS A 55 -7.57 8.01 -1.05
C CYS A 55 -8.15 9.37 -0.63
N ARG A 56 -8.29 9.63 0.67
CA ARG A 56 -8.79 10.92 1.19
C ARG A 56 -7.89 12.09 0.78
N MET A 57 -6.57 11.92 0.86
CA MET A 57 -5.62 12.98 0.50
C MET A 57 -5.73 13.37 -0.98
N ILE A 58 -5.84 12.40 -1.89
CA ILE A 58 -5.93 12.68 -3.32
C ILE A 58 -7.33 13.12 -3.75
N SER A 59 -8.38 12.76 -3.02
CA SER A 59 -9.77 13.15 -3.35
C SER A 59 -10.03 14.65 -3.28
N GLU A 60 -9.13 15.41 -2.63
CA GLU A 60 -9.20 16.87 -2.63
C GLU A 60 -9.03 17.48 -4.04
N THR A 61 -8.34 16.76 -4.93
CA THR A 61 -7.99 17.24 -6.27
C THR A 61 -8.34 16.27 -7.39
N VAL A 62 -8.53 15.00 -7.10
CA VAL A 62 -8.92 13.97 -8.08
C VAL A 62 -10.43 13.73 -8.02
N PRO A 63 -11.15 13.93 -9.13
CA PRO A 63 -12.62 13.84 -9.15
C PRO A 63 -13.18 12.46 -8.80
N GLN A 64 -12.47 11.39 -9.16
CA GLN A 64 -12.91 10.01 -8.92
C GLN A 64 -11.77 9.20 -8.32
N VAL A 65 -11.92 8.82 -7.06
CA VAL A 65 -10.96 7.97 -6.34
C VAL A 65 -11.65 6.67 -5.96
N VAL A 66 -10.98 5.57 -6.26
CA VAL A 66 -11.39 4.23 -5.86
C VAL A 66 -10.28 3.60 -5.03
N GLY A 67 -10.60 3.06 -3.87
CA GLY A 67 -9.69 2.27 -3.05
C GLY A 67 -10.03 0.78 -3.14
N LEU A 68 -9.02 -0.07 -3.32
CA LEU A 68 -9.13 -1.53 -3.30
C LEU A 68 -8.33 -2.09 -2.13
N ASP A 69 -8.95 -2.94 -1.32
CA ASP A 69 -8.27 -3.65 -0.23
C ASP A 69 -8.97 -5.01 0.04
N PRO A 70 -8.25 -6.08 0.38
CA PRO A 70 -8.88 -7.35 0.72
C PRO A 70 -9.52 -7.36 2.12
N THR A 71 -9.10 -6.45 3.02
CA THR A 71 -9.39 -6.47 4.45
C THR A 71 -10.71 -5.76 4.77
N ALA A 72 -11.76 -6.51 5.03
CA ALA A 72 -13.09 -5.95 5.27
C ALA A 72 -13.13 -4.95 6.44
N ARG A 73 -12.34 -5.18 7.51
CA ARG A 73 -12.28 -4.28 8.67
C ARG A 73 -11.68 -2.92 8.32
N LEU A 74 -10.59 -2.90 7.52
CA LEU A 74 -9.98 -1.65 7.04
C LEU A 74 -10.95 -0.87 6.15
N LEU A 75 -11.59 -1.56 5.21
CA LEU A 75 -12.59 -0.93 4.33
C LEU A 75 -13.82 -0.41 5.09
N SER A 76 -14.22 -1.06 6.17
CA SER A 76 -15.28 -0.56 7.04
C SER A 76 -14.91 0.80 7.63
N GLU A 77 -13.66 0.97 8.06
CA GLU A 77 -13.16 2.26 8.56
C GLU A 77 -13.03 3.29 7.43
N ALA A 78 -12.50 2.89 6.28
CA ALA A 78 -12.37 3.74 5.10
C ALA A 78 -13.73 4.33 4.68
N ARG A 79 -14.78 3.51 4.63
CA ARG A 79 -16.13 3.96 4.28
C ARG A 79 -16.71 4.95 5.29
N LYS A 80 -16.43 4.80 6.58
CA LYS A 80 -16.85 5.75 7.62
C LYS A 80 -16.17 7.11 7.46
N LEU A 81 -14.88 7.10 7.11
CA LEU A 81 -14.09 8.31 6.93
C LEU A 81 -14.33 8.98 5.57
N GLY A 82 -14.86 8.26 4.60
CA GLY A 82 -15.25 8.79 3.29
C GLY A 82 -14.06 9.10 2.36
N GLY A 83 -14.26 10.03 1.43
CA GLY A 83 -13.25 10.54 0.50
C GLY A 83 -13.08 9.73 -0.79
N ALA A 84 -13.61 8.50 -0.89
CA ALA A 84 -13.51 7.67 -2.08
C ALA A 84 -14.61 6.61 -2.14
N GLN A 85 -14.70 5.92 -3.29
CA GLN A 85 -15.40 4.66 -3.39
C GLN A 85 -14.47 3.52 -2.96
N TYR A 86 -14.98 2.50 -2.25
CA TYR A 86 -14.17 1.43 -1.73
C TYR A 86 -14.70 0.06 -2.16
N ALA A 87 -13.86 -0.69 -2.87
CA ALA A 87 -14.11 -2.06 -3.32
C ALA A 87 -13.31 -3.05 -2.45
N GLN A 88 -13.90 -4.19 -2.16
CA GLN A 88 -13.18 -5.30 -1.55
C GLN A 88 -12.67 -6.23 -2.63
N GLY A 89 -11.37 -6.52 -2.63
CA GLY A 89 -10.75 -7.40 -3.62
C GLY A 89 -9.25 -7.53 -3.40
N ARG A 90 -8.67 -8.50 -4.10
CA ARG A 90 -7.23 -8.72 -4.10
C ARG A 90 -6.58 -7.97 -5.25
N ALA A 91 -5.34 -7.58 -5.05
CA ALA A 91 -4.55 -6.91 -6.08
C ALA A 91 -4.20 -7.84 -7.25
N GLU A 92 -4.16 -9.15 -6.99
CA GLU A 92 -3.85 -10.18 -7.98
C GLU A 92 -5.04 -10.57 -8.88
N ASP A 93 -6.25 -10.09 -8.55
CA ASP A 93 -7.50 -10.34 -9.30
C ASP A 93 -8.46 -9.20 -9.01
N MET A 94 -8.29 -8.08 -9.73
CA MET A 94 -9.02 -6.85 -9.47
C MET A 94 -10.41 -6.85 -10.13
N PRO A 95 -11.49 -6.52 -9.40
CA PRO A 95 -12.86 -6.52 -9.92
C PRO A 95 -13.15 -5.24 -10.76
N PHE A 96 -12.26 -4.90 -11.67
CA PHE A 96 -12.41 -3.73 -12.54
C PHE A 96 -12.20 -4.09 -14.01
N GLU A 97 -12.81 -3.32 -14.88
CA GLU A 97 -12.65 -3.45 -16.34
C GLU A 97 -11.22 -3.11 -16.78
N ASP A 98 -10.84 -3.60 -17.96
CA ASP A 98 -9.59 -3.21 -18.60
C ASP A 98 -9.61 -1.71 -18.90
N ARG A 99 -8.49 -1.02 -18.61
CA ARG A 99 -8.29 0.39 -18.98
C ARG A 99 -9.28 1.35 -18.33
N ASP A 100 -9.79 1.03 -17.16
CA ASP A 100 -10.80 1.81 -16.42
C ASP A 100 -10.21 3.05 -15.70
N PHE A 101 -8.91 3.07 -15.43
CA PHE A 101 -8.27 4.12 -14.64
C PHE A 101 -7.23 4.93 -15.42
N ASP A 102 -7.14 6.23 -15.12
CA ASP A 102 -6.08 7.10 -15.62
C ASP A 102 -4.75 6.83 -14.91
N MET A 103 -4.82 6.49 -13.64
CA MET A 103 -3.67 6.16 -12.81
C MET A 103 -4.03 5.06 -11.81
N VAL A 104 -3.07 4.18 -11.59
CA VAL A 104 -3.11 3.17 -10.53
C VAL A 104 -1.96 3.42 -9.56
N VAL A 105 -2.25 3.45 -8.27
CA VAL A 105 -1.27 3.71 -7.21
C VAL A 105 -1.14 2.47 -6.33
N SER A 106 0.08 2.14 -5.93
CA SER A 106 0.39 1.22 -4.84
C SER A 106 1.31 1.94 -3.87
N TYR A 107 0.76 2.29 -2.70
CA TYR A 107 1.47 3.07 -1.70
C TYR A 107 1.83 2.22 -0.48
N LEU A 108 3.02 1.63 -0.51
CA LEU A 108 3.54 0.68 0.49
C LEU A 108 2.66 -0.57 0.67
N SER A 109 1.96 -1.00 -0.37
CA SER A 109 1.09 -2.18 -0.31
C SER A 109 1.71 -3.42 -0.97
N LEU A 110 2.54 -3.27 -2.01
CA LEU A 110 3.16 -4.42 -2.70
C LEU A 110 4.02 -5.29 -1.79
N ILE A 111 4.55 -4.76 -0.69
CA ILE A 111 5.33 -5.53 0.29
C ILE A 111 4.53 -6.65 0.97
N ASP A 112 3.21 -6.49 1.03
CA ASP A 112 2.28 -7.40 1.70
C ASP A 112 1.47 -8.25 0.72
N ILE A 113 1.67 -8.07 -0.60
CA ILE A 113 0.96 -8.81 -1.64
C ILE A 113 1.75 -10.07 -2.00
N PRO A 114 1.17 -11.28 -1.85
CA PRO A 114 1.89 -12.54 -2.07
C PRO A 114 2.39 -12.73 -3.49
N ASP A 115 1.58 -12.42 -4.51
CA ASP A 115 1.96 -12.49 -5.92
C ASP A 115 2.09 -11.10 -6.52
N ASN A 116 3.26 -10.49 -6.32
CA ASN A 116 3.57 -9.18 -6.86
C ASN A 116 3.50 -9.12 -8.40
N ALA A 117 3.82 -10.21 -9.08
CA ALA A 117 3.82 -10.26 -10.54
C ALA A 117 2.37 -10.19 -11.06
N ALA A 118 1.48 -10.99 -10.49
CA ALA A 118 0.06 -10.93 -10.82
C ALA A 118 -0.55 -9.56 -10.49
N ALA A 119 -0.23 -8.99 -9.32
CA ALA A 119 -0.71 -7.67 -8.94
C ALA A 119 -0.26 -6.57 -9.91
N ILE A 120 1.02 -6.59 -10.33
CA ILE A 120 1.54 -5.62 -11.31
C ILE A 120 0.88 -5.82 -12.68
N ALA A 121 0.63 -7.06 -13.10
CA ALA A 121 -0.09 -7.35 -14.33
C ALA A 121 -1.51 -6.80 -14.31
N GLU A 122 -2.22 -6.96 -13.19
CA GLU A 122 -3.57 -6.41 -13.00
C GLU A 122 -3.54 -4.87 -12.98
N MET A 123 -2.58 -4.24 -12.29
CA MET A 123 -2.39 -2.77 -12.35
C MET A 123 -2.21 -2.29 -13.80
N ALA A 124 -1.42 -3.02 -14.60
CA ALA A 124 -1.20 -2.70 -16.00
C ALA A 124 -2.44 -2.95 -16.86
N ARG A 125 -3.27 -3.96 -16.52
CA ARG A 125 -4.52 -4.25 -17.23
C ARG A 125 -5.56 -3.15 -17.02
N VAL A 126 -5.74 -2.72 -15.77
CA VAL A 126 -6.81 -1.76 -15.43
C VAL A 126 -6.43 -0.30 -15.72
N VAL A 127 -5.15 0.02 -15.90
CA VAL A 127 -4.73 1.36 -16.34
C VAL A 127 -4.93 1.51 -17.85
N ARG A 128 -5.42 2.66 -18.28
CA ARG A 128 -5.62 2.95 -19.73
C ARG A 128 -4.28 3.17 -20.45
N PRO A 129 -4.21 2.98 -21.76
CA PRO A 129 -3.03 3.38 -22.56
C PRO A 129 -2.71 4.87 -22.35
N GLY A 130 -1.43 5.16 -22.06
CA GLY A 130 -0.96 6.51 -21.73
C GLY A 130 -1.25 6.95 -20.29
N GLY A 131 -1.85 6.08 -19.48
CA GLY A 131 -1.99 6.28 -18.03
C GLY A 131 -0.72 5.92 -17.28
N TYR A 132 -0.78 5.98 -15.94
CA TYR A 132 0.38 5.81 -15.08
C TYR A 132 0.15 4.73 -14.02
N VAL A 133 1.19 3.94 -13.73
CA VAL A 133 1.28 3.13 -12.52
C VAL A 133 2.32 3.76 -11.61
N LEU A 134 1.90 4.22 -10.43
CA LEU A 134 2.74 4.86 -9.43
C LEU A 134 2.95 3.91 -8.25
N ILE A 135 4.19 3.52 -8.00
CA ILE A 135 4.53 2.58 -6.93
C ILE A 135 5.51 3.25 -5.97
N ALA A 136 5.13 3.31 -4.70
CA ALA A 136 6.08 3.55 -3.61
C ALA A 136 6.24 2.28 -2.80
N ASN A 137 7.47 1.85 -2.60
CA ASN A 137 7.77 0.65 -1.85
C ASN A 137 8.98 0.85 -0.94
N LEU A 138 9.14 0.00 0.08
CA LEU A 138 10.34 0.02 0.91
C LEU A 138 11.56 -0.37 0.08
N ASN A 139 12.65 0.36 0.27
CA ASN A 139 13.92 -0.02 -0.33
C ASN A 139 14.52 -1.18 0.46
N SER A 140 14.19 -2.39 0.04
CA SER A 140 14.66 -3.62 0.68
C SER A 140 16.19 -3.75 0.66
N TRP A 141 16.88 -3.09 -0.28
CA TRP A 141 18.32 -3.04 -0.32
C TRP A 141 18.92 -2.34 0.88
N VAL A 142 18.35 -1.20 1.28
CA VAL A 142 18.78 -0.48 2.49
C VAL A 142 18.48 -1.31 3.73
N THR A 143 17.33 -1.94 3.78
CA THR A 143 16.92 -2.80 4.89
C THR A 143 17.82 -4.05 4.97
N ALA A 144 18.21 -4.64 3.84
CA ALA A 144 19.09 -5.80 3.78
C ALA A 144 20.56 -5.47 4.08
N ALA A 145 21.04 -4.29 3.65
CA ALA A 145 22.43 -3.87 3.84
C ALA A 145 22.80 -3.63 5.31
N GLN A 146 21.81 -3.36 6.16
CA GLN A 146 22.03 -3.11 7.58
C GLN A 146 22.09 -4.40 8.43
N THR A 147 21.96 -5.61 7.83
CA THR A 147 21.68 -6.80 8.62
C THR A 147 22.31 -8.09 8.09
N LYS A 148 23.12 -8.72 8.93
CA LYS A 148 23.63 -10.09 8.71
C LYS A 148 22.68 -11.12 9.31
N GLY A 149 21.88 -11.75 8.47
CA GLY A 149 20.96 -12.81 8.87
C GLY A 149 19.65 -12.31 9.49
N ARG A 150 18.59 -13.10 9.37
CA ARG A 150 17.29 -12.78 9.96
C ARG A 150 17.35 -13.05 11.46
N ARG A 151 17.48 -12.04 12.27
CA ARG A 151 17.43 -12.15 13.72
C ARG A 151 16.67 -10.94 14.29
N VAL A 152 15.64 -11.20 15.04
CA VAL A 152 15.06 -10.17 15.92
C VAL A 152 15.97 -10.08 17.14
N VAL A 153 16.70 -8.99 17.27
CA VAL A 153 17.52 -8.71 18.45
C VAL A 153 16.78 -7.64 19.26
N ARG A 154 16.40 -7.99 20.47
CA ARG A 154 15.93 -6.98 21.45
C ARG A 154 17.15 -6.38 22.14
N ASN A 155 17.27 -5.06 22.07
CA ASN A 155 18.26 -4.37 22.88
C ASN A 155 17.79 -4.24 24.35
N LYS A 156 18.68 -3.76 25.22
CA LYS A 156 18.37 -3.57 26.65
C LYS A 156 17.24 -2.57 26.93
N GLN A 157 16.90 -1.73 25.94
CA GLN A 157 15.81 -0.75 25.98
C GLN A 157 14.48 -1.30 25.41
N GLY A 158 14.43 -2.58 25.05
CA GLY A 158 13.22 -3.23 24.54
C GLY A 158 12.93 -2.99 23.05
N HIS A 159 13.79 -2.27 22.33
CA HIS A 159 13.63 -2.08 20.90
C HIS A 159 13.99 -3.36 20.15
N SER A 160 13.17 -3.72 19.17
CA SER A 160 13.39 -4.87 18.30
C SER A 160 13.98 -4.42 16.97
N THR A 161 15.08 -5.02 16.56
CA THR A 161 15.68 -4.84 15.22
C THR A 161 15.50 -6.13 14.44
N MET A 162 14.97 -6.05 13.24
CA MET A 162 14.85 -7.19 12.33
C MET A 162 15.98 -7.14 11.32
N THR A 163 16.71 -8.23 11.20
CA THR A 163 17.80 -8.39 10.23
C THR A 163 17.32 -9.25 9.05
N VAL A 164 17.61 -8.81 7.84
CA VAL A 164 17.27 -9.52 6.60
C VAL A 164 18.54 -10.01 5.93
N ALA A 165 18.69 -11.33 5.74
CA ALA A 165 19.78 -11.94 4.99
C ALA A 165 19.31 -12.36 3.60
N ASN A 166 20.29 -12.49 2.68
CA ASN A 166 20.08 -13.06 1.33
C ASN A 166 19.07 -12.29 0.48
N TYR A 167 19.16 -10.98 0.46
CA TYR A 167 18.30 -10.10 -0.33
C TYR A 167 18.11 -10.52 -1.80
N LEU A 168 19.15 -11.08 -2.42
CA LEU A 168 19.10 -11.52 -3.82
C LEU A 168 18.47 -12.90 -4.04
N THR A 169 18.14 -13.61 -2.98
CA THR A 169 17.43 -14.90 -3.06
C THR A 169 15.94 -14.63 -2.87
N PRO A 170 15.08 -14.98 -3.82
CA PRO A 170 13.63 -14.85 -3.64
C PRO A 170 13.18 -15.62 -2.39
N HIS A 171 12.55 -14.92 -1.46
CA HIS A 171 12.04 -15.53 -0.25
C HIS A 171 10.91 -14.67 0.33
N TRP A 172 10.02 -15.34 1.03
CA TRP A 172 8.87 -14.72 1.64
C TRP A 172 9.16 -14.39 3.10
N TYR A 173 8.72 -13.22 3.53
CA TYR A 173 8.78 -12.79 4.92
C TYR A 173 7.38 -12.70 5.51
N TRP A 174 7.24 -13.26 6.69
CA TRP A 174 6.08 -13.01 7.52
C TRP A 174 6.57 -12.23 8.75
N ALA A 175 6.08 -11.02 8.93
CA ALA A 175 6.20 -10.32 10.20
C ALA A 175 5.10 -10.88 11.13
N LYS A 176 5.53 -11.48 12.24
CA LYS A 176 4.64 -11.86 13.34
C LYS A 176 4.60 -10.73 14.34
#